data_32ba38adc64b4b650d85fab34fe654d7
#
_entry.id   32ba38adc64b4b650d85fab34fe654d7
#
_cell.length_a   1.000
_cell.length_b   1.000
_cell.length_c   1.000
_cell.angle_alpha   90.00
_cell.angle_beta   90.00
_cell.angle_gamma   90.00
#
_symmetry.space_group_name_H-M   'P 1'
#
loop_
_entity.id
_entity.type
_entity.pdbx_description
1 polymer ?
#
loop_
_entity_poly.entity_id
_entity_poly.type
_entity_poly.pdbx_seq_one_letter_code
_entity_poly.pdbx_strand_id
1 'polypeptide(L)'
;CGSMQYVAITLLTTAFDPLSAFFLSLMVNARHLFFSLALLPKYRGLGRLRYFLIYTLSDENFSLSSTVEPPEDTDPTLFYFAMSLLTWLYWVAFSMLGGLIGGLITFDITGIDFALTALFVVLFIEQVIKRENRPAGFMGLACSVAGLAVFGADSMVIPAMALTLIALLLGRKKLCA
;
A
#
# COMPACT_ATOMS: atom_id res chain seq x y z
N CYS A 1 7.40 3.73 1.24
CA CYS A 1 6.94 2.74 0.24
C CYS A 1 7.66 2.96 -1.10
N GLY A 2 7.75 1.89 -1.93
CA GLY A 2 8.48 1.90 -3.19
C GLY A 2 8.00 2.94 -4.18
N SER A 3 6.70 3.07 -4.36
CA SER A 3 6.12 4.08 -5.26
C SER A 3 6.54 5.51 -4.88
N MET A 4 6.65 5.82 -3.57
CA MET A 4 7.10 7.13 -3.14
C MET A 4 8.61 7.32 -3.35
N GLN A 5 9.42 6.27 -3.31
CA GLN A 5 10.85 6.37 -3.64
C GLN A 5 11.06 6.75 -5.11
N TYR A 6 10.32 6.15 -6.05
CA TYR A 6 10.36 6.54 -7.46
C TYR A 6 9.94 8.00 -7.67
N VAL A 7 8.86 8.43 -7.03
CA VAL A 7 8.41 9.83 -7.08
C VAL A 7 9.45 10.77 -6.47
N ALA A 8 10.10 10.38 -5.38
CA ALA A 8 11.14 11.18 -4.74
C ALA A 8 12.36 11.38 -5.66
N ILE A 9 12.76 10.36 -6.44
CA ILE A 9 13.85 10.50 -7.43
C ILE A 9 13.48 11.60 -8.45
N THR A 10 12.28 11.56 -9.00
CA THR A 10 11.80 12.57 -9.95
C THR A 10 11.76 13.96 -9.32
N LEU A 11 11.25 14.10 -8.09
CA LEU A 11 11.19 15.38 -7.38
C LEU A 11 12.58 15.96 -7.06
N LEU A 12 13.57 15.10 -6.78
CA LEU A 12 14.93 15.54 -6.46
C LEU A 12 15.77 15.87 -7.71
N THR A 13 15.40 15.32 -8.86
CA THR A 13 16.11 15.56 -10.15
C THR A 13 15.52 16.71 -10.95
N THR A 14 14.33 17.18 -10.60
CA THR A 14 13.68 18.35 -11.23
C THR A 14 13.75 19.59 -10.32
N ALA A 15 13.30 20.76 -10.82
CA ALA A 15 13.16 21.95 -10.00
C ALA A 15 12.19 21.67 -8.83
N PHE A 16 12.70 21.68 -7.60
CA PHE A 16 11.92 21.32 -6.41
C PHE A 16 10.86 22.39 -6.08
N ASP A 17 9.60 22.02 -6.20
CA ASP A 17 8.46 22.80 -5.71
C ASP A 17 7.84 22.10 -4.49
N PRO A 18 7.95 22.69 -3.28
CA PRO A 18 7.43 22.08 -2.05
C PRO A 18 5.92 21.82 -2.06
N LEU A 19 5.15 22.68 -2.72
CA LEU A 19 3.70 22.55 -2.74
C LEU A 19 3.27 21.36 -3.62
N SER A 20 3.82 21.27 -4.82
CA SER A 20 3.62 20.13 -5.72
C SER A 20 4.10 18.83 -5.10
N ALA A 21 5.26 18.83 -4.44
CA ALA A 21 5.79 17.68 -3.73
C ALA A 21 4.85 17.21 -2.60
N PHE A 22 4.26 18.14 -1.85
CA PHE A 22 3.30 17.83 -0.79
C PHE A 22 2.04 17.17 -1.35
N PHE A 23 1.41 17.77 -2.36
CA PHE A 23 0.19 17.21 -2.95
C PHE A 23 0.44 15.88 -3.65
N LEU A 24 1.55 15.73 -4.36
CA LEU A 24 1.92 14.48 -5.01
C LEU A 24 2.17 13.37 -3.97
N SER A 25 2.90 13.69 -2.89
CA SER A 25 3.12 12.74 -1.78
C SER A 25 1.80 12.33 -1.12
N LEU A 26 0.90 13.27 -0.87
CA LEU A 26 -0.41 12.99 -0.30
C LEU A 26 -1.22 12.08 -1.22
N MET A 27 -1.22 12.35 -2.53
CA MET A 27 -1.95 11.58 -3.53
C MET A 27 -1.43 10.14 -3.63
N VAL A 28 -0.12 9.96 -3.73
CA VAL A 28 0.51 8.62 -3.82
C VAL A 28 0.27 7.81 -2.55
N ASN A 29 0.35 8.46 -1.39
CA ASN A 29 0.21 7.80 -0.08
C ASN A 29 -1.24 7.76 0.45
N ALA A 30 -2.23 8.28 -0.27
CA ALA A 30 -3.63 8.31 0.17
C ALA A 30 -4.16 6.91 0.55
N ARG A 31 -3.70 5.86 -0.13
CA ARG A 31 -4.05 4.46 0.17
C ARG A 31 -3.67 4.02 1.59
N HIS A 32 -2.58 4.54 2.17
CA HIS A 32 -2.15 4.19 3.53
C HIS A 32 -3.14 4.63 4.61
N LEU A 33 -3.96 5.66 4.34
CA LEU A 33 -5.07 6.02 5.22
C LEU A 33 -6.08 4.87 5.34
N PHE A 34 -6.41 4.24 4.20
CA PHE A 34 -7.34 3.10 4.18
C PHE A 34 -6.74 1.85 4.81
N PHE A 35 -5.45 1.60 4.58
CA PHE A 35 -4.74 0.50 5.24
C PHE A 35 -4.75 0.67 6.76
N SER A 36 -4.47 1.87 7.24
CA SER A 36 -4.49 2.19 8.66
C SER A 36 -5.88 2.01 9.27
N LEU A 37 -6.93 2.45 8.57
CA LEU A 37 -8.31 2.27 9.01
C LEU A 37 -8.71 0.79 9.06
N ALA A 38 -8.32 0.00 8.06
CA ALA A 38 -8.61 -1.43 7.99
C ALA A 38 -7.94 -2.22 9.12
N LEU A 39 -6.71 -1.86 9.51
CA LEU A 39 -5.97 -2.52 10.57
C LEU A 39 -6.25 -1.95 11.97
N LEU A 40 -6.97 -0.84 12.08
CA LEU A 40 -7.26 -0.21 13.36
C LEU A 40 -7.92 -1.15 14.39
N PRO A 41 -8.86 -2.06 14.02
CA PRO A 41 -9.41 -3.04 14.96
C PRO A 41 -8.34 -4.02 15.49
N LYS A 42 -7.43 -4.50 14.64
CA LYS A 42 -6.33 -5.41 15.03
C LYS A 42 -5.31 -4.73 15.95
N TYR A 43 -5.08 -3.45 15.75
CA TYR A 43 -4.11 -2.68 16.54
C TYR A 43 -4.73 -2.05 17.80
N ARG A 44 -6.02 -2.27 18.05
CA ARG A 44 -6.67 -1.89 19.32
C ARG A 44 -6.05 -2.67 20.47
N GLY A 45 -5.65 -1.96 21.52
CA GLY A 45 -5.09 -2.61 22.72
C GLY A 45 -3.56 -2.75 22.70
N LEU A 46 -2.88 -2.49 21.58
CA LEU A 46 -1.41 -2.59 21.49
C LEU A 46 -0.67 -1.37 22.10
N GLY A 47 -1.36 -0.56 22.89
CA GLY A 47 -0.79 0.57 23.60
C GLY A 47 -0.13 1.61 22.68
N ARG A 48 1.05 2.11 23.07
CA ARG A 48 1.81 3.13 22.32
C ARG A 48 2.46 2.56 21.06
N LEU A 49 2.71 1.25 21.00
CA LEU A 49 3.34 0.61 19.85
C LEU A 49 2.49 0.72 18.58
N ARG A 50 1.18 0.89 18.69
CA ARG A 50 0.29 1.11 17.53
C ARG A 50 0.73 2.29 16.64
N TYR A 51 1.30 3.34 17.22
CA TYR A 51 1.76 4.49 16.43
C TYR A 51 2.96 4.13 15.57
N PHE A 52 3.87 3.30 16.08
CA PHE A 52 4.96 2.76 15.30
C PHE A 52 4.46 1.84 14.19
N LEU A 53 3.50 0.96 14.49
CA LEU A 53 2.89 0.05 13.51
C LEU A 53 2.21 0.81 12.36
N ILE A 54 1.50 1.90 12.68
CA ILE A 54 0.86 2.75 11.67
C ILE A 54 1.92 3.52 10.85
N TYR A 55 2.96 4.03 11.50
CA TYR A 55 4.05 4.76 10.85
C TYR A 55 4.84 3.89 9.86
N THR A 56 5.12 2.64 10.22
CA THR A 56 5.88 1.69 9.40
C THR A 56 5.00 0.90 8.42
N LEU A 57 3.71 1.25 8.32
CA LEU A 57 2.77 0.53 7.48
C LEU A 57 3.09 0.76 6.00
N SER A 58 3.46 -0.31 5.31
CA SER A 58 3.65 -0.38 3.85
C SER A 58 2.63 -1.32 3.22
N ASP A 59 2.64 -1.42 1.90
CA ASP A 59 1.76 -2.35 1.17
C ASP A 59 2.01 -3.81 1.61
N GLU A 60 3.27 -4.19 1.76
CA GLU A 60 3.70 -5.52 2.19
C GLU A 60 3.29 -5.78 3.64
N ASN A 61 3.54 -4.81 4.52
CA ASN A 61 3.19 -4.92 5.93
C ASN A 61 1.67 -4.98 6.12
N PHE A 62 0.90 -4.25 5.31
CA PHE A 62 -0.56 -4.37 5.30
C PHE A 62 -1.01 -5.77 4.87
N SER A 63 -0.44 -6.31 3.79
CA SER A 63 -0.76 -7.66 3.32
C SER A 63 -0.50 -8.70 4.41
N LEU A 64 0.68 -8.69 5.02
CA LEU A 64 1.04 -9.58 6.12
C LEU A 64 0.11 -9.41 7.33
N SER A 65 -0.08 -8.17 7.79
CA SER A 65 -0.91 -7.89 8.98
C SER A 65 -2.37 -8.21 8.79
N SER A 66 -2.88 -8.17 7.55
CA SER A 66 -4.27 -8.52 7.25
C SER A 66 -4.51 -10.02 7.18
N THR A 67 -3.50 -10.80 6.78
CA THR A 67 -3.62 -12.23 6.51
C THR A 67 -3.10 -13.13 7.62
N VAL A 68 -2.04 -12.68 8.33
CA VAL A 68 -1.39 -13.48 9.37
C VAL A 68 -1.96 -13.13 10.73
N GLU A 69 -2.29 -14.16 11.50
CA GLU A 69 -2.70 -14.04 12.91
C GLU A 69 -1.54 -14.48 13.81
N PRO A 70 -1.33 -13.85 14.97
CA PRO A 70 -0.34 -14.29 15.92
C PRO A 70 -0.67 -15.70 16.44
N PRO A 71 0.35 -16.56 16.64
CA PRO A 71 0.16 -17.86 17.28
C PRO A 71 -0.44 -17.71 18.69
N GLU A 72 -1.20 -18.74 19.14
CA GLU A 72 -1.93 -18.70 20.42
C GLU A 72 -1.04 -18.44 21.65
N ASP A 73 0.21 -18.91 21.61
CA ASP A 73 1.19 -18.75 22.70
C ASP A 73 2.04 -17.47 22.60
N THR A 74 1.72 -16.56 21.69
CA THR A 74 2.55 -15.37 21.42
C THR A 74 1.80 -14.09 21.76
N ASP A 75 2.48 -13.14 22.43
CA ASP A 75 1.93 -11.79 22.64
C ASP A 75 1.66 -11.11 21.30
N PRO A 76 0.40 -10.80 20.96
CA PRO A 76 0.06 -10.13 19.70
C PRO A 76 0.81 -8.82 19.49
N THR A 77 1.10 -8.09 20.57
CA THR A 77 1.83 -6.81 20.51
C THR A 77 3.25 -7.02 20.02
N LEU A 78 3.94 -8.00 20.61
CA LEU A 78 5.31 -8.32 20.23
C LEU A 78 5.38 -8.90 18.81
N PHE A 79 4.41 -9.72 18.43
CA PHE A 79 4.31 -10.31 17.10
C PHE A 79 4.21 -9.24 16.00
N TYR A 80 3.21 -8.36 16.09
CA TYR A 80 3.03 -7.31 15.09
C TYR A 80 4.17 -6.29 15.09
N PHE A 81 4.74 -6.00 16.27
CA PHE A 81 5.91 -5.13 16.37
C PHE A 81 7.13 -5.74 15.67
N ALA A 82 7.46 -7.00 15.98
CA ALA A 82 8.60 -7.69 15.36
C ALA A 82 8.43 -7.78 13.83
N MET A 83 7.23 -8.14 13.35
CA MET A 83 6.92 -8.21 11.94
C MET A 83 7.12 -6.86 11.24
N SER A 84 6.56 -5.78 11.81
CA SER A 84 6.68 -4.43 11.24
C SER A 84 8.11 -3.91 11.31
N LEU A 85 8.84 -4.18 12.39
CA LEU A 85 10.23 -3.78 12.55
C LEU A 85 11.13 -4.49 11.54
N LEU A 86 10.96 -5.82 11.37
CA LEU A 86 11.73 -6.60 10.40
C LEU A 86 11.45 -6.16 8.97
N THR A 87 10.19 -5.95 8.61
CA THR A 87 9.82 -5.43 7.28
C THR A 87 10.48 -4.08 7.03
N TRP A 88 10.43 -3.18 8.00
CA TRP A 88 11.06 -1.87 7.89
C TRP A 88 12.58 -1.94 7.79
N LEU A 89 13.24 -2.77 8.60
CA LEU A 89 14.69 -2.98 8.55
C LEU A 89 15.13 -3.57 7.21
N TYR A 90 14.42 -4.58 6.70
CA TYR A 90 14.71 -5.14 5.38
C TYR A 90 14.53 -4.09 4.28
N TRP A 91 13.47 -3.30 4.35
CA TRP A 91 13.26 -2.22 3.39
C TRP A 91 14.45 -1.25 3.36
N VAL A 92 14.89 -0.76 4.52
CA VAL A 92 16.02 0.16 4.63
C VAL A 92 17.31 -0.51 4.13
N ALA A 93 17.61 -1.72 4.62
CA ALA A 93 18.84 -2.43 4.27
C ALA A 93 18.92 -2.72 2.77
N PHE A 94 17.87 -3.23 2.17
CA PHE A 94 17.87 -3.56 0.73
C PHE A 94 17.79 -2.31 -0.16
N SER A 95 17.15 -1.23 0.28
CA SER A 95 17.22 0.05 -0.42
C SER A 95 18.64 0.62 -0.44
N MET A 96 19.35 0.56 0.68
CA MET A 96 20.76 0.97 0.77
C MET A 96 21.65 0.09 -0.10
N LEU A 97 21.51 -1.22 -0.02
CA LEU A 97 22.26 -2.18 -0.86
C LEU A 97 21.98 -1.96 -2.35
N GLY A 98 20.71 -1.76 -2.72
CA GLY A 98 20.33 -1.46 -4.10
C GLY A 98 20.96 -0.17 -4.61
N GLY A 99 21.00 0.88 -3.77
CA GLY A 99 21.68 2.14 -4.11
C GLY A 99 23.19 2.00 -4.29
N LEU A 100 23.85 1.19 -3.45
CA LEU A 100 25.28 0.92 -3.54
C LEU A 100 25.64 0.05 -4.75
N ILE A 101 24.87 -1.01 -4.99
CA ILE A 101 25.13 -1.98 -6.06
C ILE A 101 24.63 -1.44 -7.41
N GLY A 102 23.60 -0.59 -7.41
CA GLY A 102 22.97 -0.07 -8.63
C GLY A 102 23.95 0.64 -9.57
N GLY A 103 24.95 1.33 -9.01
CA GLY A 103 26.03 1.93 -9.81
C GLY A 103 26.97 0.93 -10.48
N LEU A 104 26.97 -0.34 -10.07
CA LEU A 104 27.77 -1.44 -10.64
C LEU A 104 27.01 -2.20 -11.72
N ILE A 105 25.70 -1.99 -11.82
CA ILE A 105 24.83 -2.67 -12.79
C ILE A 105 25.02 -2.01 -14.16
N THR A 106 25.59 -2.76 -15.11
CA THR A 106 25.86 -2.31 -16.48
C THR A 106 24.93 -2.94 -17.52
N PHE A 107 24.08 -3.88 -17.11
CA PHE A 107 23.11 -4.51 -18.01
C PHE A 107 21.79 -3.74 -18.05
N ASP A 108 21.03 -3.94 -19.11
CA ASP A 108 19.73 -3.33 -19.30
C ASP A 108 18.74 -3.81 -18.23
N ILE A 109 18.21 -2.88 -17.44
CA ILE A 109 17.22 -3.11 -16.40
C ILE A 109 15.80 -2.77 -16.84
N THR A 110 15.60 -2.52 -18.13
CA THR A 110 14.28 -2.23 -18.71
C THR A 110 13.29 -3.33 -18.34
N GLY A 111 12.16 -2.95 -17.74
CA GLY A 111 11.12 -3.87 -17.30
C GLY A 111 11.20 -4.29 -15.83
N ILE A 112 12.25 -3.96 -15.08
CA ILE A 112 12.28 -4.18 -13.62
C ILE A 112 11.16 -3.40 -12.92
N ASP A 113 10.78 -2.24 -13.45
CA ASP A 113 9.64 -1.44 -12.96
C ASP A 113 8.32 -2.22 -12.98
N PHE A 114 8.19 -3.21 -13.87
CA PHE A 114 7.02 -4.08 -13.91
C PHE A 114 6.89 -4.96 -12.64
N ALA A 115 7.96 -5.20 -11.91
CA ALA A 115 7.94 -6.00 -10.68
C ALA A 115 6.97 -5.43 -9.63
N LEU A 116 6.91 -4.08 -9.51
CA LEU A 116 5.96 -3.43 -8.60
C LEU A 116 4.50 -3.63 -9.07
N THR A 117 4.25 -3.50 -10.36
CA THR A 117 2.92 -3.76 -10.94
C THR A 117 2.51 -5.21 -10.75
N ALA A 118 3.43 -6.16 -10.99
CA ALA A 118 3.20 -7.58 -10.76
C ALA A 118 2.88 -7.88 -9.29
N LEU A 119 3.58 -7.25 -8.35
CA LEU A 119 3.28 -7.38 -6.92
C LEU A 119 1.84 -6.97 -6.61
N PHE A 120 1.38 -5.81 -7.09
CA PHE A 120 0.01 -5.37 -6.87
C PHE A 120 -1.03 -6.28 -7.51
N VAL A 121 -0.74 -6.83 -8.69
CA VAL A 121 -1.62 -7.83 -9.35
C VAL A 121 -1.73 -9.09 -8.50
N VAL A 122 -0.62 -9.60 -7.97
CA VAL A 122 -0.62 -10.78 -7.09
C VAL A 122 -1.43 -10.51 -5.82
N LEU A 123 -1.17 -9.37 -5.13
CA LEU A 123 -1.92 -8.99 -3.94
C LEU A 123 -3.42 -8.85 -4.21
N PHE A 124 -3.80 -8.27 -5.35
CA PHE A 124 -5.19 -8.18 -5.76
C PHE A 124 -5.81 -9.57 -5.98
N ILE A 125 -5.11 -10.45 -6.69
CA ILE A 125 -5.57 -11.84 -6.94
C ILE A 125 -5.76 -12.58 -5.62
N GLU A 126 -4.80 -12.50 -4.69
CA GLU A 126 -4.90 -13.12 -3.36
C GLU A 126 -6.13 -12.66 -2.58
N GLN A 127 -6.46 -11.37 -2.66
CA GLN A 127 -7.67 -10.86 -2.03
C GLN A 127 -8.94 -11.35 -2.71
N VAL A 128 -8.97 -11.43 -4.04
CA VAL A 128 -10.15 -11.88 -4.81
C VAL A 128 -10.36 -13.40 -4.76
N ILE A 129 -9.32 -14.20 -4.49
CA ILE A 129 -9.46 -15.64 -4.27
C ILE A 129 -10.40 -15.92 -3.10
N LYS A 130 -10.35 -15.12 -2.05
CA LYS A 130 -11.29 -15.20 -0.92
C LYS A 130 -12.69 -14.79 -1.39
N ARG A 131 -13.65 -15.73 -1.32
CA ARG A 131 -15.02 -15.52 -1.84
C ARG A 131 -15.70 -14.29 -1.26
N GLU A 132 -15.43 -13.99 0.01
CA GLU A 132 -15.97 -12.85 0.74
C GLU A 132 -15.55 -11.50 0.14
N ASN A 133 -14.32 -11.42 -0.40
CA ASN A 133 -13.75 -10.19 -0.93
C ASN A 133 -14.06 -9.96 -2.43
N ARG A 134 -14.56 -10.97 -3.14
CA ARG A 134 -14.83 -10.89 -4.57
C ARG A 134 -15.73 -9.73 -4.98
N PRO A 135 -16.89 -9.51 -4.33
CA PRO A 135 -17.75 -8.40 -4.72
C PRO A 135 -17.07 -7.04 -4.55
N ALA A 136 -16.31 -6.88 -3.45
CA ALA A 136 -15.56 -5.66 -3.19
C ALA A 136 -14.42 -5.46 -4.19
N GLY A 137 -13.69 -6.53 -4.54
CA GLY A 137 -12.63 -6.51 -5.54
C GLY A 137 -13.13 -6.10 -6.93
N PHE A 138 -14.21 -6.72 -7.41
CA PHE A 138 -14.81 -6.36 -8.70
C PHE A 138 -15.39 -4.95 -8.71
N MET A 139 -15.99 -4.51 -7.60
CA MET A 139 -16.48 -3.14 -7.46
C MET A 139 -15.32 -2.14 -7.51
N GLY A 140 -14.22 -2.41 -6.81
CA GLY A 140 -13.01 -1.59 -6.87
C GLY A 140 -12.44 -1.49 -8.27
N LEU A 141 -12.37 -2.63 -8.99
CA LEU A 141 -11.92 -2.66 -10.38
C LEU A 141 -12.81 -1.82 -11.30
N ALA A 142 -14.12 -1.97 -11.18
CA ALA A 142 -15.09 -1.18 -11.98
C ALA A 142 -14.96 0.32 -11.69
N CYS A 143 -14.84 0.72 -10.41
CA CYS A 143 -14.63 2.12 -10.03
C CYS A 143 -13.29 2.67 -10.55
N SER A 144 -12.23 1.84 -10.55
CA SER A 144 -10.92 2.23 -11.08
C SER A 144 -10.96 2.44 -12.59
N VAL A 145 -11.62 1.55 -13.34
CA VAL A 145 -11.82 1.71 -14.78
C VAL A 145 -12.67 2.94 -15.09
N ALA A 146 -13.74 3.17 -14.35
CA ALA A 146 -14.57 4.37 -14.50
C ALA A 146 -13.78 5.65 -14.18
N GLY A 147 -12.98 5.63 -13.10
CA GLY A 147 -12.10 6.73 -12.75
C GLY A 147 -11.08 7.04 -13.84
N LEU A 148 -10.47 6.00 -14.42
CA LEU A 148 -9.53 6.14 -15.54
C LEU A 148 -10.19 6.75 -16.79
N ALA A 149 -11.39 6.28 -17.12
CA ALA A 149 -12.13 6.76 -18.30
C ALA A 149 -12.56 8.24 -18.19
N VAL A 150 -12.88 8.71 -16.96
CA VAL A 150 -13.41 10.06 -16.74
C VAL A 150 -12.31 11.07 -16.45
N PHE A 151 -11.30 10.69 -15.63
CA PHE A 151 -10.29 11.62 -15.11
C PHE A 151 -8.90 11.45 -15.77
N GLY A 152 -8.71 10.42 -16.60
CA GLY A 152 -7.41 10.12 -17.20
C GLY A 152 -6.41 9.50 -16.22
N ALA A 153 -5.26 9.05 -16.73
CA ALA A 153 -4.26 8.31 -15.95
C ALA A 153 -3.62 9.14 -14.82
N ASP A 154 -3.40 10.42 -15.04
CA ASP A 154 -2.67 11.29 -14.11
C ASP A 154 -3.46 11.66 -12.86
N SER A 155 -4.81 11.69 -12.96
CA SER A 155 -5.67 12.19 -11.88
C SER A 155 -6.67 11.16 -11.34
N MET A 156 -6.65 9.91 -11.84
CA MET A 156 -7.66 8.90 -11.53
C MET A 156 -7.65 8.39 -10.09
N VAL A 157 -6.52 8.46 -9.40
CA VAL A 157 -6.30 7.74 -8.12
C VAL A 157 -7.29 8.21 -7.05
N ILE A 158 -7.34 9.50 -6.76
CA ILE A 158 -8.22 10.05 -5.71
C ILE A 158 -9.70 9.87 -6.06
N PRO A 159 -10.18 10.21 -7.27
CA PRO A 159 -11.56 9.95 -7.65
C PRO A 159 -11.96 8.48 -7.61
N ALA A 160 -11.10 7.57 -8.10
CA ALA A 160 -11.36 6.13 -8.06
C ALA A 160 -11.47 5.61 -6.62
N MET A 161 -10.60 6.08 -5.71
CA MET A 161 -10.66 5.73 -4.29
C MET A 161 -11.95 6.25 -3.64
N ALA A 162 -12.35 7.51 -3.92
CA ALA A 162 -13.58 8.09 -3.40
C ALA A 162 -14.82 7.34 -3.94
N LEU A 163 -14.86 7.04 -5.23
CA LEU A 163 -15.94 6.25 -5.84
C LEU A 163 -16.04 4.86 -5.23
N THR A 164 -14.91 4.18 -5.07
CA THR A 164 -14.86 2.84 -4.44
C THR A 164 -15.36 2.90 -3.00
N LEU A 165 -14.93 3.89 -2.22
CA LEU A 165 -15.38 4.06 -0.84
C LEU A 165 -16.91 4.29 -0.78
N ILE A 166 -17.43 5.19 -1.60
CA ILE A 166 -18.88 5.47 -1.66
C ILE A 166 -19.64 4.21 -2.07
N ALA A 167 -19.18 3.51 -3.11
CA ALA A 167 -19.82 2.29 -3.60
C ALA A 167 -19.85 1.19 -2.52
N LEU A 168 -18.74 1.00 -1.79
CA LEU A 168 -18.66 0.02 -0.69
C LEU A 168 -19.54 0.42 0.50
N LEU A 169 -19.61 1.70 0.85
CA LEU A 169 -20.48 2.19 1.94
C LEU A 169 -21.96 1.98 1.58
N LEU A 170 -22.37 2.30 0.36
CA LEU A 170 -23.74 2.08 -0.12
C LEU A 170 -24.07 0.58 -0.26
N GLY A 171 -23.08 -0.23 -0.69
CA GLY A 171 -23.20 -1.68 -0.84
C GLY A 171 -23.09 -2.48 0.48
N ARG A 172 -22.72 -1.85 1.59
CA ARG A 172 -22.39 -2.52 2.86
C ARG A 172 -23.44 -3.54 3.31
N LYS A 173 -24.73 -3.23 3.18
CA LYS A 173 -25.82 -4.11 3.60
C LYS A 173 -25.89 -5.43 2.79
N LYS A 174 -25.38 -5.44 1.54
CA LYS A 174 -25.35 -6.62 0.66
C LYS A 174 -24.02 -7.34 0.67
N LEU A 175 -22.95 -6.67 1.10
CA LEU A 175 -21.60 -7.21 1.11
C LEU A 175 -21.22 -7.86 2.45
N CYS A 176 -21.90 -7.48 3.54
CA CYS A 176 -21.69 -8.01 4.90
C CYS A 176 -22.83 -8.93 5.35
N ALA A 177 -23.73 -9.32 4.46
CA ALA A 177 -24.75 -10.35 4.69
C ALA A 177 -24.27 -11.67 4.10
#